data_a31784bb0f134945980931e9c2c97ba5
#
_entry.id   a31784bb0f134945980931e9c2c97ba5
#
_cell.length_a   1.000
_cell.length_b   1.000
_cell.length_c   1.000
_cell.angle_alpha   90.00
_cell.angle_beta   90.00
_cell.angle_gamma   90.00
#
_symmetry.space_group_name_H-M   'P 1'
#
loop_
_entity.id
_entity.type
_entity.pdbx_description
1 polymer ?
#
loop_
_entity_poly.entity_id
_entity_poly.type
_entity_poly.pdbx_seq_one_letter_code
_entity_poly.pdbx_strand_id
1 'polypeptide(L)'
;MSRNRIRTAVLATATITALTLTGCGGKQDRTSDTAATGASGGANDCTASAGQITIATGNSTGVYYALGGGLAQVISANTELKATAAETGASVQNIQQLVDKKYDIAFSLADTAADAVTGKGAFEGKTADVKALARIYSNYTQVVVSKKSGITKVEDFKGKRISTGSPKSGTEVIANRLIQAAGLDPAKDVSAQRLDLTKTVDAMKDGSIDGLVWSGGLPTGGITDLMTAMKDDVQFVDITPLLPKLKDVNPVYAEDVIPAATYGTPADAKTVVVPNVLLVRSDMSDANACALTKLIFDKKADLEKVHPAAKDLDPATAKESDPVELHPGSKKALDDLG
;
A
#
# COMPACT_ATOMS: atom_id res chain seq x y z
N MET A 1 42.20 -43.33 11.13
CA MET A 1 43.08 -43.08 12.31
C MET A 1 42.39 -41.99 13.12
N SER A 2 41.68 -42.33 14.08
CA SER A 2 41.97 -42.65 15.49
C SER A 2 41.96 -41.43 16.40
N ARG A 3 40.90 -41.42 17.25
CA ARG A 3 40.91 -41.20 18.72
C ARG A 3 41.11 -39.71 19.15
N ASN A 4 40.48 -39.15 20.20
CA ASN A 4 39.85 -39.74 21.39
C ASN A 4 38.96 -38.71 22.10
N ARG A 5 37.95 -39.20 22.70
CA ARG A 5 37.15 -38.77 23.86
C ARG A 5 37.95 -37.99 24.95
N ILE A 6 37.24 -37.10 25.70
CA ILE A 6 37.15 -37.18 27.17
C ILE A 6 35.89 -36.43 27.62
N ARG A 7 35.11 -37.12 28.43
CA ARG A 7 33.96 -36.65 29.26
C ARG A 7 34.51 -36.16 30.60
N THR A 8 33.94 -35.08 31.12
CA THR A 8 33.99 -34.86 32.57
C THR A 8 32.65 -34.29 33.04
N ALA A 9 31.94 -35.06 33.82
CA ALA A 9 30.79 -34.68 34.60
C ALA A 9 31.26 -34.22 35.98
N VAL A 10 30.70 -33.15 36.50
CA VAL A 10 30.79 -32.80 37.92
C VAL A 10 29.38 -32.56 38.44
N LEU A 11 28.99 -33.50 39.35
CA LEU A 11 27.89 -33.33 40.28
C LEU A 11 28.36 -32.43 41.43
N ALA A 12 27.52 -31.52 41.87
CA ALA A 12 27.59 -30.94 43.20
C ALA A 12 26.20 -30.71 43.76
N THR A 13 26.02 -31.17 44.93
CA THR A 13 24.93 -31.57 45.76
C THR A 13 24.17 -30.38 46.40
N ALA A 14 22.93 -30.62 46.72
CA ALA A 14 21.95 -29.80 47.42
C ALA A 14 22.34 -29.41 48.85
N THR A 15 21.79 -28.29 49.33
CA THR A 15 21.44 -28.14 50.75
C THR A 15 20.18 -27.27 50.88
N ILE A 16 19.16 -27.92 51.41
CA ILE A 16 17.89 -27.35 51.83
C ILE A 16 18.06 -26.83 53.26
N THR A 17 17.68 -25.60 53.52
CA THR A 17 17.48 -25.12 54.89
C THR A 17 16.09 -24.52 55.01
N ALA A 18 15.21 -25.23 55.68
CA ALA A 18 13.90 -24.77 56.08
C ALA A 18 14.00 -23.99 57.40
N LEU A 19 13.44 -22.82 57.48
CA LEU A 19 13.14 -22.12 58.72
C LEU A 19 11.63 -21.84 58.78
N THR A 20 10.96 -22.58 59.68
CA THR A 20 9.61 -22.32 60.16
C THR A 20 9.66 -21.30 61.29
N LEU A 21 8.87 -20.24 61.18
CA LEU A 21 8.48 -19.40 62.31
C LEU A 21 6.98 -19.20 62.31
N THR A 22 6.36 -19.84 63.27
CA THR A 22 4.97 -19.66 63.70
C THR A 22 4.82 -18.33 64.48
N GLY A 23 3.81 -17.56 64.19
CA GLY A 23 3.39 -16.39 64.94
C GLY A 23 1.88 -16.20 64.83
N CYS A 24 1.18 -16.48 65.90
CA CYS A 24 -0.26 -16.32 66.08
C CYS A 24 -0.67 -14.84 66.21
N GLY A 25 -1.89 -14.54 65.78
CA GLY A 25 -2.80 -13.67 66.51
C GLY A 25 -3.20 -12.38 65.83
N GLY A 26 -4.49 -12.20 65.58
CA GLY A 26 -5.11 -10.90 65.43
C GLY A 26 -6.14 -10.83 64.29
N LYS A 27 -7.41 -11.13 64.64
CA LYS A 27 -8.56 -10.70 63.82
C LYS A 27 -8.62 -9.20 63.79
N GLN A 28 -8.66 -8.62 62.60
CA GLN A 28 -9.19 -7.31 62.39
C GLN A 28 -9.90 -7.25 61.04
N ASP A 29 -11.23 -7.23 61.11
CA ASP A 29 -12.10 -6.96 59.99
C ASP A 29 -11.79 -5.53 59.48
N ARG A 30 -11.27 -5.40 58.27
CA ARG A 30 -11.33 -4.17 57.51
C ARG A 30 -11.75 -4.54 56.09
N THR A 31 -13.01 -4.33 55.83
CA THR A 31 -13.51 -4.11 54.48
C THR A 31 -12.70 -2.97 53.87
N SER A 32 -11.82 -3.32 52.94
CA SER A 32 -11.20 -2.38 52.04
C SER A 32 -11.50 -2.91 50.66
N ASP A 33 -12.51 -2.34 50.04
CA ASP A 33 -12.71 -2.33 48.63
C ASP A 33 -11.44 -1.75 47.99
N THR A 34 -10.51 -2.61 47.62
CA THR A 34 -9.48 -2.25 46.65
C THR A 34 -10.10 -2.51 45.29
N ALA A 35 -10.84 -1.52 44.82
CA ALA A 35 -11.12 -1.40 43.41
C ALA A 35 -9.76 -1.49 42.67
N ALA A 36 -9.55 -2.62 42.01
CA ALA A 36 -8.57 -2.68 40.93
C ALA A 36 -8.98 -1.60 39.94
N THR A 37 -8.31 -0.47 40.01
CA THR A 37 -8.28 0.49 38.92
C THR A 37 -7.64 -0.20 37.74
N GLY A 38 -8.45 -0.96 37.00
CA GLY A 38 -8.18 -1.25 35.62
C GLY A 38 -8.02 0.11 34.97
N ALA A 39 -6.82 0.39 34.49
CA ALA A 39 -6.60 1.52 33.60
C ALA A 39 -7.49 1.28 32.37
N SER A 40 -8.73 1.75 32.40
CA SER A 40 -9.49 2.05 31.20
C SER A 40 -8.77 3.24 30.59
N GLY A 41 -7.78 2.95 29.72
CA GLY A 41 -7.30 3.91 28.75
C GLY A 41 -8.56 4.39 28.02
N GLY A 42 -8.92 5.65 28.22
CA GLY A 42 -10.14 6.20 27.69
C GLY A 42 -10.14 5.99 26.18
N ALA A 43 -11.28 5.56 25.64
CA ALA A 43 -11.57 5.37 24.21
C ALA A 43 -11.39 6.67 23.36
N ASN A 44 -10.75 7.69 23.90
CA ASN A 44 -10.55 9.02 23.32
C ASN A 44 -9.08 9.39 23.09
N ASP A 45 -8.12 8.55 23.41
CA ASP A 45 -6.71 8.90 23.25
C ASP A 45 -6.16 8.38 21.92
N CYS A 46 -5.76 9.34 21.04
CA CYS A 46 -5.06 9.05 19.77
C CYS A 46 -3.55 8.89 20.00
N THR A 47 -3.15 8.14 21.02
CA THR A 47 -1.74 7.85 21.33
C THR A 47 -1.38 6.44 20.90
N ALA A 48 -0.41 6.35 19.99
CA ALA A 48 0.06 5.05 19.50
C ALA A 48 0.83 4.30 20.60
N SER A 49 0.51 3.01 20.79
CA SER A 49 1.27 2.13 21.66
C SER A 49 2.67 1.85 21.09
N ALA A 50 3.66 1.66 21.96
CA ALA A 50 4.99 1.25 21.53
C ALA A 50 4.97 -0.09 20.77
N GLY A 51 5.81 -0.21 19.73
CA GLY A 51 5.87 -1.43 18.93
C GLY A 51 6.63 -1.25 17.62
N GLN A 52 6.60 -2.30 16.81
CA GLN A 52 7.15 -2.28 15.45
C GLN A 52 6.03 -2.44 14.46
N ILE A 53 6.07 -1.68 13.36
CA ILE A 53 5.14 -1.80 12.25
C ILE A 53 5.88 -1.79 10.92
N THR A 54 5.36 -2.55 9.97
CA THR A 54 5.89 -2.59 8.61
C THR A 54 4.82 -2.14 7.62
N ILE A 55 5.21 -1.25 6.72
CA ILE A 55 4.36 -0.66 5.69
C ILE A 55 4.65 -1.35 4.37
N ALA A 56 3.68 -2.08 3.82
CA ALA A 56 3.76 -2.65 2.49
C ALA A 56 3.55 -1.56 1.42
N THR A 57 4.49 -1.44 0.49
CA THR A 57 4.54 -0.34 -0.48
C THR A 57 4.36 -0.83 -1.92
N GLY A 58 5.36 -0.73 -2.76
CA GLY A 58 5.40 -1.12 -4.16
C GLY A 58 6.83 -1.18 -4.66
N ASN A 59 7.01 -1.05 -5.97
CA ASN A 59 8.34 -1.06 -6.58
C ASN A 59 9.16 0.16 -6.11
N SER A 60 10.47 -0.02 -5.94
CA SER A 60 11.39 0.98 -5.37
C SER A 60 11.46 2.29 -6.16
N THR A 61 11.19 2.28 -7.47
CA THR A 61 11.12 3.48 -8.32
C THR A 61 9.72 4.09 -8.41
N GLY A 62 8.75 3.57 -7.66
CA GLY A 62 7.36 4.01 -7.60
C GLY A 62 7.06 4.90 -6.39
N VAL A 63 5.92 5.59 -6.45
CA VAL A 63 5.50 6.58 -5.44
C VAL A 63 5.14 5.92 -4.10
N TYR A 64 4.57 4.71 -4.08
CA TYR A 64 4.28 3.98 -2.85
C TYR A 64 5.53 3.78 -1.99
N TYR A 65 6.66 3.42 -2.61
CA TYR A 65 7.90 3.19 -1.88
C TYR A 65 8.46 4.49 -1.30
N ALA A 66 8.48 5.56 -2.09
CA ALA A 66 8.94 6.87 -1.63
C ALA A 66 8.09 7.38 -0.44
N LEU A 67 6.77 7.47 -0.62
CA LEU A 67 5.87 7.96 0.43
C LEU A 67 5.79 7.01 1.64
N GLY A 68 5.85 5.69 1.42
CA GLY A 68 5.90 4.72 2.51
C GLY A 68 7.16 4.85 3.36
N GLY A 69 8.31 5.13 2.74
CA GLY A 69 9.56 5.46 3.43
C GLY A 69 9.45 6.74 4.26
N GLY A 70 8.88 7.80 3.66
CA GLY A 70 8.61 9.06 4.36
C GLY A 70 7.64 8.88 5.53
N LEU A 71 6.56 8.13 5.32
CA LEU A 71 5.59 7.82 6.36
C LEU A 71 6.22 7.02 7.51
N ALA A 72 7.07 6.05 7.20
CA ALA A 72 7.79 5.28 8.22
C ALA A 72 8.71 6.18 9.08
N GLN A 73 9.40 7.15 8.46
CA GLN A 73 10.20 8.15 9.18
C GLN A 73 9.33 9.04 10.07
N VAL A 74 8.23 9.56 9.52
CA VAL A 74 7.28 10.41 10.25
C VAL A 74 6.71 9.69 11.46
N ILE A 75 6.26 8.44 11.30
CA ILE A 75 5.73 7.63 12.40
C ILE A 75 6.80 7.41 13.47
N SER A 76 8.00 6.99 13.08
CA SER A 76 9.08 6.67 14.03
C SER A 76 9.61 7.89 14.78
N ALA A 77 9.49 9.08 14.19
CA ALA A 77 9.94 10.33 14.80
C ALA A 77 8.91 10.95 15.75
N ASN A 78 7.62 10.64 15.59
CA ASN A 78 6.53 11.32 16.31
C ASN A 78 5.71 10.39 17.20
N THR A 79 6.03 9.09 17.27
CA THR A 79 5.36 8.09 18.11
C THR A 79 6.35 7.14 18.72
N GLU A 80 5.89 6.28 19.64
CA GLU A 80 6.67 5.17 20.19
C GLU A 80 6.79 3.98 19.21
N LEU A 81 6.08 4.01 18.07
CA LEU A 81 6.19 3.00 17.02
C LEU A 81 7.51 3.12 16.26
N LYS A 82 8.10 1.98 15.90
CA LYS A 82 9.23 1.90 14.97
C LYS A 82 8.73 1.34 13.65
N ALA A 83 8.61 2.23 12.67
CA ALA A 83 8.06 1.91 11.36
C ALA A 83 9.15 1.67 10.31
N THR A 84 8.91 0.70 9.42
CA THR A 84 9.76 0.42 8.26
C THR A 84 8.90 0.27 7.01
N ALA A 85 9.43 0.64 5.84
CA ALA A 85 8.79 0.43 4.56
C ALA A 85 9.37 -0.80 3.86
N ALA A 86 8.52 -1.67 3.34
CA ALA A 86 8.90 -2.86 2.59
C ALA A 86 8.57 -2.69 1.10
N GLU A 87 9.53 -2.98 0.22
CA GLU A 87 9.29 -3.12 -1.21
C GLU A 87 8.45 -4.36 -1.49
N THR A 88 7.47 -4.25 -2.38
CA THR A 88 6.52 -5.34 -2.70
C THR A 88 6.10 -5.28 -4.17
N GLY A 89 5.26 -6.26 -4.60
CA GLY A 89 4.56 -6.19 -5.88
C GLY A 89 3.36 -5.22 -5.91
N ALA A 90 3.05 -4.55 -4.80
CA ALA A 90 1.94 -3.60 -4.60
C ALA A 90 0.56 -4.26 -4.34
N SER A 91 -0.55 -3.61 -4.70
CA SER A 91 -1.90 -3.68 -4.13
C SER A 91 -2.42 -5.06 -3.75
N VAL A 92 -2.49 -6.00 -4.68
CA VAL A 92 -3.02 -7.37 -4.40
C VAL A 92 -2.13 -8.10 -3.41
N GLN A 93 -0.81 -8.07 -3.63
CA GLN A 93 0.16 -8.69 -2.73
C GLN A 93 0.11 -8.05 -1.34
N ASN A 94 0.02 -6.73 -1.28
CA ASN A 94 -0.03 -5.97 -0.04
C ASN A 94 -1.23 -6.38 0.82
N ILE A 95 -2.42 -6.43 0.22
CA ILE A 95 -3.64 -6.83 0.94
C ILE A 95 -3.54 -8.29 1.40
N GLN A 96 -3.09 -9.22 0.54
CA GLN A 96 -2.92 -10.62 0.92
C GLN A 96 -1.97 -10.76 2.11
N GLN A 97 -0.84 -10.07 2.09
CA GLN A 97 0.17 -10.14 3.14
C GLN A 97 -0.22 -9.33 4.40
N LEU A 98 -1.06 -8.30 4.27
CA LEU A 98 -1.67 -7.61 5.41
C LEU A 98 -2.60 -8.55 6.19
N VAL A 99 -3.49 -9.27 5.49
CA VAL A 99 -4.37 -10.27 6.09
C VAL A 99 -3.58 -11.43 6.71
N ASP A 100 -2.48 -11.84 6.08
CA ASP A 100 -1.54 -12.86 6.57
C ASP A 100 -0.66 -12.36 7.74
N LYS A 101 -0.88 -11.14 8.24
CA LYS A 101 -0.14 -10.51 9.35
C LYS A 101 1.37 -10.34 9.10
N LYS A 102 1.79 -10.28 7.84
CA LYS A 102 3.18 -10.01 7.47
C LYS A 102 3.51 -8.51 7.47
N TYR A 103 2.49 -7.69 7.28
CA TYR A 103 2.56 -6.23 7.31
C TYR A 103 1.43 -5.67 8.17
N ASP A 104 1.57 -4.42 8.58
CA ASP A 104 0.64 -3.75 9.48
C ASP A 104 -0.15 -2.65 8.79
N ILE A 105 0.47 -2.00 7.80
CA ILE A 105 -0.13 -0.99 6.93
C ILE A 105 0.14 -1.40 5.49
N ALA A 106 -0.81 -1.17 4.59
CA ALA A 106 -0.68 -1.49 3.17
C ALA A 106 -1.16 -0.33 2.28
N PHE A 107 -0.32 0.08 1.33
CA PHE A 107 -0.76 0.90 0.20
C PHE A 107 -1.56 0.04 -0.78
N SER A 108 -2.68 0.53 -1.24
CA SER A 108 -3.47 -0.12 -2.29
C SER A 108 -4.20 0.88 -3.18
N LEU A 109 -4.44 0.50 -4.43
CA LEU A 109 -5.45 1.13 -5.26
C LEU A 109 -6.84 0.84 -4.69
N ALA A 110 -7.74 1.83 -4.75
CA ALA A 110 -9.08 1.71 -4.21
C ALA A 110 -9.93 0.66 -4.94
N ASP A 111 -9.74 0.48 -6.25
CA ASP A 111 -10.41 -0.56 -7.03
C ASP A 111 -10.02 -1.98 -6.59
N THR A 112 -8.71 -2.20 -6.32
CA THR A 112 -8.18 -3.46 -5.81
C THR A 112 -8.62 -3.72 -4.37
N ALA A 113 -8.69 -2.67 -3.55
CA ALA A 113 -9.19 -2.75 -2.19
C ALA A 113 -10.69 -3.07 -2.16
N ALA A 114 -11.48 -2.48 -3.10
CA ALA A 114 -12.90 -2.81 -3.29
C ALA A 114 -13.09 -4.28 -3.68
N ASP A 115 -12.27 -4.80 -4.61
CA ASP A 115 -12.29 -6.23 -4.94
C ASP A 115 -12.02 -7.10 -3.71
N ALA A 116 -11.06 -6.70 -2.88
CA ALA A 116 -10.65 -7.47 -1.71
C ALA A 116 -11.77 -7.58 -0.67
N VAL A 117 -12.45 -6.49 -0.35
CA VAL A 117 -13.54 -6.51 0.65
C VAL A 117 -14.83 -7.12 0.11
N THR A 118 -15.00 -7.15 -1.23
CA THR A 118 -16.18 -7.74 -1.87
C THR A 118 -15.94 -9.16 -2.39
N GLY A 119 -14.72 -9.70 -2.28
CA GLY A 119 -14.38 -11.05 -2.73
C GLY A 119 -14.41 -11.21 -4.24
N LYS A 120 -13.92 -10.22 -4.99
CA LYS A 120 -13.87 -10.22 -6.46
C LYS A 120 -12.45 -10.30 -7.00
N GLY A 121 -12.31 -10.60 -8.29
CA GLY A 121 -11.03 -10.62 -8.99
C GLY A 121 -10.00 -11.53 -8.31
N ALA A 122 -8.86 -10.99 -7.92
CA ALA A 122 -7.80 -11.75 -7.24
C ALA A 122 -8.18 -12.27 -5.83
N PHE A 123 -9.36 -11.88 -5.34
CA PHE A 123 -9.90 -12.26 -4.02
C PHE A 123 -11.19 -13.06 -4.15
N GLU A 124 -11.48 -13.61 -5.32
CA GLU A 124 -12.70 -14.41 -5.56
C GLU A 124 -12.85 -15.52 -4.52
N GLY A 125 -14.02 -15.58 -3.91
CA GLY A 125 -14.37 -16.54 -2.85
C GLY A 125 -13.73 -16.29 -1.49
N LYS A 126 -12.93 -15.23 -1.31
CA LYS A 126 -12.29 -14.89 -0.03
C LYS A 126 -12.19 -13.38 0.16
N THR A 127 -13.08 -12.83 0.97
CA THR A 127 -13.03 -11.42 1.35
C THR A 127 -11.86 -11.13 2.30
N ALA A 128 -11.28 -9.94 2.17
CA ALA A 128 -10.24 -9.46 3.08
C ALA A 128 -10.85 -8.64 4.23
N ASP A 129 -10.52 -8.98 5.46
CA ASP A 129 -10.94 -8.23 6.65
C ASP A 129 -9.96 -7.08 6.91
N VAL A 130 -10.15 -6.00 6.16
CA VAL A 130 -9.33 -4.79 6.22
C VAL A 130 -10.21 -3.54 6.33
N LYS A 131 -9.63 -2.48 6.90
CA LYS A 131 -10.23 -1.16 7.04
C LYS A 131 -9.29 -0.11 6.46
N ALA A 132 -9.84 1.03 6.03
CA ALA A 132 -9.05 2.14 5.57
C ALA A 132 -8.62 3.06 6.74
N LEU A 133 -7.36 3.47 6.74
CA LEU A 133 -6.92 4.62 7.51
C LEU A 133 -7.39 5.92 6.85
N ALA A 134 -7.20 6.00 5.53
CA ALA A 134 -7.59 7.16 4.74
C ALA A 134 -7.53 6.83 3.24
N ARG A 135 -8.36 7.51 2.44
CA ARG A 135 -8.01 7.78 1.05
C ARG A 135 -6.88 8.82 1.04
N ILE A 136 -5.92 8.65 0.15
CA ILE A 136 -4.75 9.51 0.06
C ILE A 136 -4.72 10.24 -1.30
N TYR A 137 -3.71 10.07 -2.11
CA TYR A 137 -3.61 10.70 -3.44
C TYR A 137 -4.15 9.78 -4.54
N SER A 138 -4.31 10.30 -5.76
CA SER A 138 -4.73 9.52 -6.92
C SER A 138 -3.53 8.98 -7.72
N ASN A 139 -3.64 7.73 -8.19
CA ASN A 139 -2.76 7.20 -9.21
C ASN A 139 -3.33 7.49 -10.60
N TYR A 140 -2.44 7.85 -11.50
CA TYR A 140 -2.68 8.05 -12.92
C TYR A 140 -2.30 6.79 -13.68
N THR A 141 -3.18 6.29 -14.53
CA THR A 141 -2.91 5.12 -15.37
C THR A 141 -2.15 5.55 -16.61
N GLN A 142 -0.85 5.37 -16.58
CA GLN A 142 0.09 5.83 -17.60
C GLN A 142 0.30 4.70 -18.62
N VAL A 143 -0.31 4.83 -19.80
CA VAL A 143 -0.08 3.90 -20.91
C VAL A 143 0.92 4.58 -21.87
N VAL A 144 2.13 4.04 -21.89
CA VAL A 144 3.22 4.56 -22.72
C VAL A 144 3.61 3.51 -23.75
N VAL A 145 3.73 3.90 -25.00
CA VAL A 145 4.07 2.99 -26.11
C VAL A 145 5.21 3.53 -26.95
N SER A 146 6.00 2.64 -27.52
CA SER A 146 6.97 3.00 -28.55
C SER A 146 6.23 3.46 -29.82
N LYS A 147 6.59 4.60 -30.39
CA LYS A 147 6.02 5.09 -31.67
C LYS A 147 6.22 4.10 -32.80
N LYS A 148 7.33 3.33 -32.77
CA LYS A 148 7.63 2.28 -33.75
C LYS A 148 6.64 1.11 -33.68
N SER A 149 5.94 0.91 -32.55
CA SER A 149 4.98 -0.16 -32.38
C SER A 149 3.73 0.02 -33.26
N GLY A 150 3.42 1.27 -33.65
CA GLY A 150 2.20 1.63 -34.35
C GLY A 150 0.94 1.62 -33.45
N ILE A 151 1.10 1.48 -32.14
CA ILE A 151 0.00 1.53 -31.17
C ILE A 151 -0.48 2.96 -31.00
N THR A 152 -1.79 3.18 -31.14
CA THR A 152 -2.44 4.48 -30.93
C THR A 152 -3.60 4.40 -29.92
N LYS A 153 -4.10 3.20 -29.64
CA LYS A 153 -5.19 2.89 -28.69
C LYS A 153 -5.01 1.48 -28.11
N VAL A 154 -5.73 1.17 -27.04
CA VAL A 154 -5.57 -0.12 -26.33
C VAL A 154 -5.98 -1.31 -27.20
N GLU A 155 -6.91 -1.16 -28.15
CA GLU A 155 -7.30 -2.20 -29.09
C GLU A 155 -6.13 -2.66 -29.98
N ASP A 156 -5.12 -1.81 -30.18
CA ASP A 156 -3.92 -2.13 -30.96
C ASP A 156 -2.92 -3.01 -30.16
N PHE A 157 -3.21 -3.33 -28.91
CA PHE A 157 -2.37 -4.24 -28.09
C PHE A 157 -2.41 -5.68 -28.58
N LYS A 158 -3.34 -6.01 -29.49
CA LYS A 158 -3.43 -7.36 -30.06
C LYS A 158 -2.12 -7.78 -30.71
N GLY A 159 -1.55 -8.90 -30.21
CA GLY A 159 -0.26 -9.45 -30.65
C GLY A 159 0.97 -8.65 -30.21
N LYS A 160 0.81 -7.56 -29.44
CA LYS A 160 1.93 -6.74 -28.97
C LYS A 160 2.46 -7.21 -27.62
N ARG A 161 3.72 -6.90 -27.34
CA ARG A 161 4.42 -7.18 -26.08
C ARG A 161 4.19 -6.00 -25.15
N ILE A 162 3.34 -6.17 -24.15
CA ILE A 162 2.93 -5.08 -23.25
C ILE A 162 3.31 -5.44 -21.81
N SER A 163 4.06 -4.57 -21.14
CA SER A 163 4.23 -4.71 -19.69
C SER A 163 2.93 -4.34 -18.99
N THR A 164 2.40 -5.28 -18.22
CA THR A 164 1.15 -5.13 -17.46
C THR A 164 1.38 -4.90 -15.98
N GLY A 165 2.63 -4.63 -15.58
CA GLY A 165 3.02 -4.40 -14.20
C GLY A 165 3.47 -5.67 -13.46
N SER A 166 3.94 -5.49 -12.24
CA SER A 166 4.38 -6.61 -11.40
C SER A 166 3.26 -7.62 -11.15
N PRO A 167 3.58 -8.91 -11.03
CA PRO A 167 2.60 -9.91 -10.61
C PRO A 167 1.93 -9.51 -9.29
N LYS A 168 0.60 -9.63 -9.24
CA LYS A 168 -0.22 -9.26 -8.07
C LYS A 168 -0.16 -7.77 -7.69
N SER A 169 0.14 -6.89 -8.64
CA SER A 169 0.03 -5.44 -8.47
C SER A 169 -1.37 -4.92 -8.81
N GLY A 170 -1.69 -3.71 -8.31
CA GLY A 170 -2.87 -2.98 -8.79
C GLY A 170 -2.72 -2.53 -10.25
N THR A 171 -1.48 -2.29 -10.72
CA THR A 171 -1.20 -2.04 -12.13
C THR A 171 -1.62 -3.21 -13.00
N GLU A 172 -1.32 -4.45 -12.61
CA GLU A 172 -1.75 -5.65 -13.35
C GLU A 172 -3.29 -5.77 -13.38
N VAL A 173 -3.96 -5.44 -12.28
CA VAL A 173 -5.43 -5.43 -12.23
C VAL A 173 -6.00 -4.44 -13.24
N ILE A 174 -5.54 -3.18 -13.23
CA ILE A 174 -6.08 -2.16 -14.14
C ILE A 174 -5.66 -2.41 -15.60
N ALA A 175 -4.46 -2.92 -15.85
CA ALA A 175 -4.02 -3.30 -17.19
C ALA A 175 -4.92 -4.38 -17.81
N ASN A 176 -5.25 -5.42 -17.06
CA ASN A 176 -6.16 -6.47 -17.51
C ASN A 176 -7.57 -5.92 -17.76
N ARG A 177 -8.07 -5.02 -16.92
CA ARG A 177 -9.36 -4.35 -17.11
C ARG A 177 -9.39 -3.47 -18.36
N LEU A 178 -8.33 -2.73 -18.62
CA LEU A 178 -8.18 -1.94 -19.86
C LEU A 178 -8.21 -2.82 -21.11
N ILE A 179 -7.45 -3.91 -21.12
CA ILE A 179 -7.40 -4.87 -22.22
C ILE A 179 -8.80 -5.49 -22.44
N GLN A 180 -9.49 -5.89 -21.37
CA GLN A 180 -10.86 -6.43 -21.46
C GLN A 180 -11.85 -5.36 -21.94
N ALA A 181 -11.77 -4.12 -21.46
CA ALA A 181 -12.60 -3.01 -21.90
C ALA A 181 -12.40 -2.70 -23.40
N ALA A 182 -11.20 -2.91 -23.92
CA ALA A 182 -10.90 -2.83 -25.35
C ALA A 182 -11.40 -4.03 -26.17
N GLY A 183 -12.03 -5.04 -25.53
CA GLY A 183 -12.55 -6.23 -26.20
C GLY A 183 -11.52 -7.30 -26.48
N LEU A 184 -10.37 -7.24 -25.81
CA LEU A 184 -9.27 -8.23 -25.94
C LEU A 184 -9.24 -9.17 -24.73
N ASP A 185 -8.75 -10.40 -24.95
CA ASP A 185 -8.43 -11.34 -23.88
C ASP A 185 -6.98 -11.12 -23.42
N PRO A 186 -6.74 -10.70 -22.16
CA PRO A 186 -5.38 -10.42 -21.67
C PRO A 186 -4.43 -11.62 -21.77
N ALA A 187 -4.97 -12.84 -21.73
CA ALA A 187 -4.17 -14.07 -21.76
C ALA A 187 -3.90 -14.60 -23.16
N LYS A 188 -4.73 -14.22 -24.17
CA LYS A 188 -4.65 -14.79 -25.52
C LYS A 188 -4.27 -13.77 -26.58
N ASP A 189 -4.81 -12.54 -26.46
CA ASP A 189 -4.66 -11.52 -27.50
C ASP A 189 -3.43 -10.64 -27.29
N VAL A 190 -2.88 -10.58 -26.07
CA VAL A 190 -1.73 -9.71 -25.72
C VAL A 190 -0.57 -10.58 -25.23
N SER A 191 0.66 -10.30 -25.69
CA SER A 191 1.86 -10.88 -25.11
C SER A 191 2.21 -10.13 -23.81
N ALA A 192 1.44 -10.39 -22.75
CA ALA A 192 1.56 -9.72 -21.47
C ALA A 192 2.89 -10.06 -20.77
N GLN A 193 3.67 -9.02 -20.47
CA GLN A 193 4.92 -9.11 -19.73
C GLN A 193 4.67 -8.60 -18.31
N ARG A 194 4.80 -9.48 -17.31
CA ARG A 194 4.52 -9.14 -15.89
C ARG A 194 5.80 -8.66 -15.22
N LEU A 195 6.19 -7.42 -15.51
CA LEU A 195 7.46 -6.83 -15.08
C LEU A 195 7.25 -5.79 -13.98
N ASP A 196 8.20 -5.69 -13.05
CA ASP A 196 8.32 -4.52 -12.18
C ASP A 196 8.68 -3.27 -13.00
N LEU A 197 8.54 -2.07 -12.39
CA LEU A 197 8.72 -0.83 -13.13
C LEU A 197 10.13 -0.67 -13.69
N THR A 198 11.16 -1.06 -12.94
CA THR A 198 12.56 -0.95 -13.38
C THR A 198 12.80 -1.82 -14.62
N LYS A 199 12.40 -3.08 -14.56
CA LYS A 199 12.51 -4.00 -15.72
C LYS A 199 11.64 -3.55 -16.88
N THR A 200 10.48 -2.97 -16.62
CA THR A 200 9.61 -2.42 -17.65
C THR A 200 10.31 -1.28 -18.39
N VAL A 201 10.94 -0.36 -17.66
CA VAL A 201 11.69 0.76 -18.25
C VAL A 201 12.88 0.25 -19.07
N ASP A 202 13.64 -0.71 -18.55
CA ASP A 202 14.76 -1.32 -19.28
C ASP A 202 14.28 -2.00 -20.57
N ALA A 203 13.18 -2.77 -20.50
CA ALA A 203 12.59 -3.45 -21.63
C ALA A 203 12.00 -2.51 -22.71
N MET A 204 11.53 -1.33 -22.31
CA MET A 204 11.15 -0.27 -23.25
C MET A 204 12.38 0.31 -23.95
N LYS A 205 13.46 0.58 -23.22
CA LYS A 205 14.71 1.16 -23.74
C LYS A 205 15.42 0.22 -24.72
N ASP A 206 15.44 -1.08 -24.43
CA ASP A 206 16.07 -2.07 -25.31
C ASP A 206 15.14 -2.58 -26.44
N GLY A 207 13.87 -2.19 -26.45
CA GLY A 207 12.88 -2.55 -27.45
C GLY A 207 12.34 -3.98 -27.34
N SER A 208 12.53 -4.64 -26.21
CA SER A 208 11.98 -5.98 -25.95
C SER A 208 10.48 -5.99 -25.69
N ILE A 209 9.89 -4.84 -25.37
CA ILE A 209 8.45 -4.61 -25.30
C ILE A 209 8.01 -3.43 -26.17
N ASP A 210 6.74 -3.43 -26.56
CA ASP A 210 6.13 -2.44 -27.46
C ASP A 210 5.44 -1.30 -26.71
N GLY A 211 5.06 -1.55 -25.43
CA GLY A 211 4.40 -0.60 -24.57
C GLY A 211 4.29 -1.10 -23.14
N LEU A 212 3.79 -0.23 -22.29
CA LEU A 212 3.58 -0.50 -20.87
C LEU A 212 2.28 0.11 -20.38
N VAL A 213 1.74 -0.49 -19.33
CA VAL A 213 0.75 0.09 -18.45
C VAL A 213 1.38 0.26 -17.07
N TRP A 214 1.25 1.44 -16.49
CA TRP A 214 1.68 1.75 -15.15
C TRP A 214 0.62 2.58 -14.43
N SER A 215 0.29 2.23 -13.20
CA SER A 215 -0.58 3.04 -12.34
C SER A 215 0.24 3.59 -11.17
N GLY A 216 0.43 4.91 -11.13
CA GLY A 216 1.26 5.57 -10.13
C GLY A 216 0.95 7.06 -9.98
N GLY A 217 1.36 7.64 -8.85
CA GLY A 217 1.31 9.09 -8.63
C GLY A 217 2.27 9.83 -9.55
N LEU A 218 2.08 11.14 -9.67
CA LEU A 218 2.88 12.00 -10.52
C LEU A 218 3.87 12.86 -9.71
N PRO A 219 5.14 13.03 -10.23
CA PRO A 219 5.77 12.22 -11.25
C PRO A 219 6.17 10.83 -10.72
N THR A 220 6.12 9.78 -11.53
CA THR A 220 6.71 8.48 -11.17
C THR A 220 8.17 8.42 -11.62
N GLY A 221 9.10 8.12 -10.73
CA GLY A 221 10.54 8.16 -11.01
C GLY A 221 10.96 7.28 -12.20
N GLY A 222 10.49 6.05 -12.28
CA GLY A 222 10.78 5.17 -13.42
C GLY A 222 10.21 5.68 -14.75
N ILE A 223 9.03 6.31 -14.75
CA ILE A 223 8.47 6.93 -15.98
C ILE A 223 9.27 8.18 -16.36
N THR A 224 9.70 8.98 -15.37
CA THR A 224 10.60 10.12 -15.64
C THR A 224 11.89 9.68 -16.32
N ASP A 225 12.49 8.60 -15.87
CA ASP A 225 13.70 8.00 -16.48
C ASP A 225 13.42 7.54 -17.91
N LEU A 226 12.30 6.83 -18.16
CA LEU A 226 11.90 6.41 -19.51
C LEU A 226 11.71 7.61 -20.45
N MET A 227 10.91 8.60 -20.02
CA MET A 227 10.61 9.78 -20.82
C MET A 227 11.85 10.62 -21.11
N THR A 228 12.80 10.67 -20.18
CA THR A 228 14.09 11.36 -20.38
C THR A 228 14.95 10.64 -21.42
N ALA A 229 15.00 9.30 -21.34
CA ALA A 229 15.85 8.48 -22.20
C ALA A 229 15.29 8.32 -23.63
N MET A 230 13.95 8.29 -23.79
CA MET A 230 13.27 7.94 -25.04
C MET A 230 12.26 9.01 -25.51
N LYS A 231 12.45 10.24 -25.12
CA LYS A 231 11.51 11.38 -25.30
C LYS A 231 10.80 11.39 -26.67
N ASP A 232 11.55 11.24 -27.75
CA ASP A 232 11.03 11.35 -29.12
C ASP A 232 10.53 10.00 -29.68
N ASP A 233 10.82 8.90 -29.01
CA ASP A 233 10.52 7.54 -29.46
C ASP A 233 9.29 6.91 -28.78
N VAL A 234 8.75 7.55 -27.75
CA VAL A 234 7.57 7.09 -27.01
C VAL A 234 6.45 8.12 -26.99
N GLN A 235 5.24 7.67 -26.69
CA GLN A 235 4.07 8.52 -26.53
C GLN A 235 3.09 7.93 -25.52
N PHE A 236 2.28 8.80 -24.89
CA PHE A 236 1.12 8.37 -24.13
C PHE A 236 -0.03 7.98 -25.07
N VAL A 237 -0.84 7.02 -24.61
CA VAL A 237 -2.09 6.62 -25.24
C VAL A 237 -3.26 7.16 -24.41
N ASP A 238 -4.20 7.86 -25.06
CA ASP A 238 -5.46 8.26 -24.42
C ASP A 238 -6.34 7.03 -24.18
N ILE A 239 -6.63 6.75 -22.92
CA ILE A 239 -7.46 5.63 -22.50
C ILE A 239 -8.83 6.03 -21.97
N THR A 240 -9.16 7.33 -22.01
CA THR A 240 -10.46 7.83 -21.55
C THR A 240 -11.67 7.30 -22.32
N PRO A 241 -11.56 6.92 -23.63
CA PRO A 241 -12.65 6.25 -24.32
C PRO A 241 -13.10 4.92 -23.66
N LEU A 242 -12.24 4.28 -22.86
CA LEU A 242 -12.56 3.04 -22.15
C LEU A 242 -13.18 3.27 -20.76
N LEU A 243 -13.17 4.52 -20.26
CA LEU A 243 -13.66 4.87 -18.92
C LEU A 243 -15.09 4.39 -18.63
N PRO A 244 -16.09 4.50 -19.53
CA PRO A 244 -17.42 3.98 -19.25
C PRO A 244 -17.41 2.50 -18.88
N LYS A 245 -16.72 1.66 -19.64
CA LYS A 245 -16.60 0.22 -19.36
C LYS A 245 -15.81 -0.09 -18.09
N LEU A 246 -14.81 0.73 -17.75
CA LEU A 246 -14.09 0.60 -16.49
C LEU A 246 -15.02 0.94 -15.30
N LYS A 247 -15.87 1.96 -15.42
CA LYS A 247 -16.86 2.32 -14.40
C LYS A 247 -17.92 1.25 -14.19
N ASP A 248 -18.28 0.50 -15.21
CA ASP A 248 -19.19 -0.66 -15.09
C ASP A 248 -18.58 -1.75 -14.18
N VAL A 249 -17.24 -1.89 -14.20
CA VAL A 249 -16.53 -2.84 -13.33
C VAL A 249 -16.34 -2.26 -11.92
N ASN A 250 -15.94 -1.00 -11.84
CA ASN A 250 -15.73 -0.30 -10.56
C ASN A 250 -15.95 1.20 -10.73
N PRO A 251 -16.91 1.81 -10.00
CA PRO A 251 -17.25 3.22 -10.16
C PRO A 251 -16.16 4.20 -9.70
N VAL A 252 -15.10 3.73 -9.03
CA VAL A 252 -14.02 4.55 -8.48
C VAL A 252 -13.15 5.22 -9.55
N TYR A 253 -13.17 4.72 -10.79
CA TYR A 253 -12.40 5.29 -11.89
C TYR A 253 -12.92 6.66 -12.31
N ALA A 254 -12.03 7.59 -12.58
CA ALA A 254 -12.35 8.93 -13.07
C ALA A 254 -11.42 9.33 -14.23
N GLU A 255 -11.83 10.35 -14.99
CA GLU A 255 -10.97 10.97 -16.00
C GLU A 255 -10.10 12.05 -15.34
N ASP A 256 -8.85 12.15 -15.80
CA ASP A 256 -7.94 13.23 -15.47
C ASP A 256 -6.86 13.37 -16.55
N VAL A 257 -5.92 14.29 -16.36
CA VAL A 257 -4.82 14.55 -17.29
C VAL A 257 -3.46 14.44 -16.60
N ILE A 258 -2.47 13.91 -17.31
CA ILE A 258 -1.06 14.02 -16.94
C ILE A 258 -0.55 15.32 -17.55
N PRO A 259 -0.23 16.34 -16.72
CA PRO A 259 0.24 17.61 -17.25
C PRO A 259 1.53 17.45 -18.07
N ALA A 260 1.63 18.12 -19.20
CA ALA A 260 2.82 18.07 -20.07
C ALA A 260 4.12 18.38 -19.32
N ALA A 261 4.06 19.32 -18.37
CA ALA A 261 5.20 19.70 -17.53
C ALA A 261 5.71 18.56 -16.63
N THR A 262 4.89 17.54 -16.34
CA THR A 262 5.28 16.41 -15.47
C THR A 262 6.45 15.62 -16.04
N TYR A 263 6.43 15.37 -17.35
CA TYR A 263 7.44 14.57 -18.06
C TYR A 263 8.04 15.26 -19.27
N GLY A 264 7.76 16.56 -19.48
CA GLY A 264 8.26 17.33 -20.59
C GLY A 264 7.68 16.90 -21.95
N THR A 265 6.43 16.44 -21.99
CA THR A 265 5.73 16.06 -23.22
C THR A 265 5.22 17.28 -23.98
N PRO A 266 4.93 17.17 -25.31
CA PRO A 266 4.44 18.29 -26.10
C PRO A 266 3.07 18.82 -25.69
N ALA A 267 2.23 17.98 -25.10
CA ALA A 267 0.87 18.29 -24.64
C ALA A 267 0.49 17.44 -23.43
N ASP A 268 -0.55 17.87 -22.73
CA ASP A 268 -1.18 17.09 -21.66
C ASP A 268 -1.70 15.76 -22.22
N ALA A 269 -1.60 14.70 -21.42
CA ALA A 269 -2.09 13.37 -21.79
C ALA A 269 -3.33 13.02 -20.97
N LYS A 270 -4.47 12.80 -21.66
CA LYS A 270 -5.69 12.33 -21.01
C LYS A 270 -5.52 10.90 -20.50
N THR A 271 -6.05 10.64 -19.34
CA THR A 271 -5.95 9.31 -18.72
C THR A 271 -7.09 9.02 -17.75
N VAL A 272 -7.06 7.81 -17.20
CA VAL A 272 -7.94 7.36 -16.12
C VAL A 272 -7.16 7.33 -14.82
N VAL A 273 -7.78 7.85 -13.77
CA VAL A 273 -7.23 7.86 -12.42
C VAL A 273 -8.00 6.94 -11.49
N VAL A 274 -7.32 6.48 -10.46
CA VAL A 274 -7.90 5.70 -9.36
C VAL A 274 -7.28 6.17 -8.06
N PRO A 275 -8.08 6.43 -7.00
CA PRO A 275 -7.54 6.82 -5.70
C PRO A 275 -6.72 5.71 -5.07
N ASN A 276 -5.81 6.10 -4.19
CA ASN A 276 -5.11 5.18 -3.30
C ASN A 276 -5.73 5.23 -1.90
N VAL A 277 -5.67 4.11 -1.21
CA VAL A 277 -6.06 3.97 0.19
C VAL A 277 -4.92 3.35 0.99
N LEU A 278 -4.76 3.82 2.23
CA LEU A 278 -3.95 3.14 3.23
C LEU A 278 -4.84 2.20 4.01
N LEU A 279 -4.48 0.94 4.04
CA LEU A 279 -5.23 -0.15 4.66
C LEU A 279 -4.52 -0.68 5.89
N VAL A 280 -5.32 -1.11 6.86
CA VAL A 280 -4.89 -1.86 8.03
C VAL A 280 -5.84 -3.04 8.24
N ARG A 281 -5.47 -4.02 9.06
CA ARG A 281 -6.42 -5.06 9.49
C ARG A 281 -7.48 -4.45 10.41
N SER A 282 -8.65 -5.04 10.42
CA SER A 282 -9.76 -4.63 11.31
C SER A 282 -9.42 -4.77 12.80
N ASP A 283 -8.45 -5.64 13.15
CA ASP A 283 -8.00 -5.87 14.53
C ASP A 283 -6.93 -4.87 15.04
N MET A 284 -6.56 -3.86 14.24
CA MET A 284 -5.71 -2.76 14.74
C MET A 284 -6.44 -2.01 15.86
N SER A 285 -5.72 -1.58 16.90
CA SER A 285 -6.34 -0.80 17.97
C SER A 285 -6.80 0.58 17.47
N ASP A 286 -7.95 1.06 17.99
CA ASP A 286 -8.48 2.38 17.65
C ASP A 286 -7.48 3.49 17.93
N ALA A 287 -6.72 3.38 19.03
CA ALA A 287 -5.69 4.35 19.40
C ALA A 287 -4.57 4.44 18.35
N ASN A 288 -4.08 3.28 17.87
CA ASN A 288 -3.06 3.25 16.82
C ASN A 288 -3.60 3.79 15.49
N ALA A 289 -4.78 3.34 15.06
CA ALA A 289 -5.39 3.81 13.82
C ALA A 289 -5.66 5.34 13.87
N CYS A 290 -6.14 5.84 15.01
CA CYS A 290 -6.34 7.26 15.23
C CYS A 290 -5.02 8.04 15.13
N ALA A 291 -4.00 7.63 15.87
CA ALA A 291 -2.69 8.29 15.88
C ALA A 291 -2.04 8.29 14.48
N LEU A 292 -2.07 7.15 13.79
CA LEU A 292 -1.51 7.02 12.44
C LEU A 292 -2.25 7.90 11.44
N THR A 293 -3.57 7.91 11.46
CA THR A 293 -4.38 8.74 10.56
C THR A 293 -4.13 10.22 10.81
N LYS A 294 -4.19 10.67 12.07
CA LYS A 294 -3.91 12.06 12.43
C LYS A 294 -2.52 12.48 11.95
N LEU A 295 -1.52 11.65 12.16
CA LEU A 295 -0.13 11.92 11.80
C LEU A 295 0.08 12.13 10.29
N ILE A 296 -0.65 11.38 9.43
CA ILE A 296 -0.58 11.53 7.96
C ILE A 296 -0.90 12.97 7.56
N PHE A 297 -1.92 13.57 8.15
CA PHE A 297 -2.38 14.93 7.80
C PHE A 297 -1.61 16.00 8.55
N ASP A 298 -1.32 15.83 9.85
CA ASP A 298 -0.51 16.78 10.64
C ASP A 298 0.90 16.94 10.08
N LYS A 299 1.43 15.90 9.43
CA LYS A 299 2.78 15.88 8.84
C LYS A 299 2.77 15.92 7.30
N LYS A 300 1.67 16.37 6.71
CA LYS A 300 1.55 16.54 5.25
C LYS A 300 2.74 17.28 4.65
N ALA A 301 3.15 18.39 5.25
CA ALA A 301 4.28 19.19 4.76
C ALA A 301 5.63 18.44 4.76
N ASP A 302 5.82 17.47 5.66
CA ASP A 302 7.01 16.62 5.65
C ASP A 302 6.92 15.55 4.56
N LEU A 303 5.74 14.99 4.34
CA LEU A 303 5.48 14.03 3.24
C LEU A 303 5.57 14.70 1.86
N GLU A 304 5.17 15.96 1.73
CA GLU A 304 5.35 16.74 0.48
C GLU A 304 6.82 16.93 0.10
N LYS A 305 7.72 17.06 1.08
CA LYS A 305 9.17 17.11 0.83
C LYS A 305 9.72 15.78 0.31
N VAL A 306 9.06 14.67 0.65
CA VAL A 306 9.43 13.34 0.16
C VAL A 306 8.93 13.14 -1.27
N HIS A 307 7.65 13.48 -1.54
CA HIS A 307 7.08 13.32 -2.88
C HIS A 307 5.90 14.27 -3.11
N PRO A 308 5.84 14.95 -4.29
CA PRO A 308 4.79 15.91 -4.61
C PRO A 308 3.35 15.38 -4.55
N ALA A 309 3.14 14.08 -4.77
CA ALA A 309 1.81 13.46 -4.66
C ALA A 309 1.18 13.62 -3.25
N ALA A 310 1.98 13.90 -2.23
CA ALA A 310 1.45 14.18 -0.90
C ALA A 310 0.68 15.53 -0.82
N LYS A 311 0.77 16.40 -1.84
CA LYS A 311 -0.04 17.63 -1.92
C LYS A 311 -1.54 17.33 -1.96
N ASP A 312 -1.91 16.16 -2.49
CA ASP A 312 -3.31 15.70 -2.61
C ASP A 312 -3.86 15.12 -1.30
N LEU A 313 -3.05 15.00 -0.25
CA LEU A 313 -3.54 14.62 1.09
C LEU A 313 -4.49 15.70 1.61
N ASP A 314 -5.76 15.36 1.75
CA ASP A 314 -6.82 16.27 2.18
C ASP A 314 -7.79 15.54 3.12
N PRO A 315 -7.94 15.98 4.40
CA PRO A 315 -8.87 15.38 5.34
C PRO A 315 -10.32 15.33 4.82
N ALA A 316 -10.73 16.29 3.98
CA ALA A 316 -12.08 16.34 3.42
C ALA A 316 -12.37 15.15 2.49
N THR A 317 -11.42 14.76 1.65
CA THR A 317 -11.56 13.63 0.73
C THR A 317 -11.08 12.30 1.33
N ALA A 318 -10.35 12.34 2.44
CA ALA A 318 -9.78 11.16 3.09
C ALA A 318 -10.85 10.15 3.56
N LYS A 319 -12.06 10.62 3.81
CA LYS A 319 -13.22 9.81 4.22
C LYS A 319 -13.84 9.01 3.06
N GLU A 320 -13.53 9.34 1.81
CA GLU A 320 -14.11 8.72 0.61
C GLU A 320 -13.39 7.41 0.26
N SER A 321 -13.57 6.38 1.08
CA SER A 321 -12.90 5.08 0.90
C SER A 321 -13.84 3.93 0.50
N ASP A 322 -15.13 4.20 0.25
CA ASP A 322 -16.11 3.18 -0.11
C ASP A 322 -15.65 2.30 -1.30
N PRO A 323 -15.96 0.99 -1.26
CA PRO A 323 -16.71 0.25 -0.24
C PRO A 323 -15.84 -0.22 0.96
N VAL A 324 -14.61 0.21 1.06
CA VAL A 324 -13.74 -0.09 2.20
C VAL A 324 -14.08 0.84 3.34
N GLU A 325 -14.66 0.30 4.41
CA GLU A 325 -15.01 1.10 5.58
C GLU A 325 -13.77 1.69 6.25
N LEU A 326 -13.91 2.92 6.75
CA LEU A 326 -12.88 3.51 7.61
C LEU A 326 -12.73 2.72 8.92
N HIS A 327 -11.49 2.60 9.40
CA HIS A 327 -11.24 2.11 10.75
C HIS A 327 -11.88 3.07 11.78
N PRO A 328 -12.52 2.56 12.88
CA PRO A 328 -13.17 3.44 13.86
C PRO A 328 -12.24 4.55 14.40
N GLY A 329 -10.98 4.20 14.72
CA GLY A 329 -9.98 5.19 15.14
C GLY A 329 -9.66 6.22 14.06
N SER A 330 -9.62 5.80 12.79
CA SER A 330 -9.38 6.72 11.66
C SER A 330 -10.56 7.66 11.43
N LYS A 331 -11.78 7.13 11.53
CA LYS A 331 -12.99 7.95 11.45
C LYS A 331 -12.96 9.07 12.48
N LYS A 332 -12.63 8.72 13.74
CA LYS A 332 -12.47 9.70 14.81
C LYS A 332 -11.42 10.76 14.46
N ALA A 333 -10.23 10.35 14.03
CA ALA A 333 -9.14 11.27 13.66
C ALA A 333 -9.56 12.24 12.54
N LEU A 334 -10.25 11.73 11.51
CA LEU A 334 -10.71 12.54 10.38
C LEU A 334 -11.87 13.48 10.79
N ASP A 335 -12.73 13.06 11.73
CA ASP A 335 -13.78 13.93 12.27
C ASP A 335 -13.19 15.08 13.12
N ASP A 336 -12.08 14.84 13.82
CA ASP A 336 -11.34 15.85 14.60
C ASP A 336 -10.53 16.83 13.71
N LEU A 337 -10.19 16.43 12.48
CA LEU A 337 -9.44 17.25 11.53
C LEU A 337 -10.33 18.16 10.64
N GLY A 338 -11.64 17.95 10.63
CA GLY A 338 -12.62 18.68 9.83
C GLY A 338 -13.40 17.79 8.93
#